data_89581239c17a25f36a4401ab3424f291
#
_entry.id   89581239c17a25f36a4401ab3424f291
#
_cell.length_a   1.000
_cell.length_b   1.000
_cell.length_c   1.000
_cell.angle_alpha   90.00
_cell.angle_beta   90.00
_cell.angle_gamma   90.00
#
_symmetry.space_group_name_H-M   'P 1'
#
loop_
_entity.id
_entity.type
_entity.pdbx_description
1 polymer ?
#
loop_
_entity_poly.entity_id
_entity_poly.type
_entity_poly.pdbx_seq_one_letter_code
_entity_poly.pdbx_strand_id
1 'polypeptide(L)'
;MTAVPVHTLNDRTTLPAVGLGTYPMDDAEAEKAVAGALEQGYRLIDTATNYRNETGTGRGIARSGVPRDEIVVTTKLPGRHHGYESTLASFEESRARLGLDHVDLYLI
;
A
#
# COMPACT_ATOMS: atom_id res chain seq x y z
N MET A 1 9.11 -1.49 -20.02
CA MET A 1 9.44 -0.43 -19.05
C MET A 1 10.74 -0.72 -18.32
N THR A 2 11.58 0.28 -18.13
CA THR A 2 12.82 0.14 -17.36
C THR A 2 12.49 -0.11 -15.88
N ALA A 3 13.31 -0.90 -15.22
CA ALA A 3 13.13 -1.14 -13.79
C ALA A 3 13.25 0.16 -13.00
N VAL A 4 12.40 0.32 -11.99
CA VAL A 4 12.43 1.49 -11.10
C VAL A 4 13.66 1.36 -10.19
N PRO A 5 14.44 2.45 -9.98
CA PRO A 5 15.52 2.43 -9.00
C PRO A 5 14.99 2.12 -7.60
N VAL A 6 15.81 1.47 -6.80
CA VAL A 6 15.45 1.09 -5.43
C VAL A 6 16.47 1.61 -4.44
N HIS A 7 16.02 1.81 -3.19
CA HIS A 7 16.90 2.05 -2.05
C HIS A 7 16.98 0.78 -1.22
N THR A 8 18.17 0.43 -0.77
CA THR A 8 18.35 -0.72 0.13
C THR A 8 18.22 -0.23 1.58
N LEU A 9 17.32 -0.85 2.34
CA LEU A 9 17.09 -0.52 3.73
C LEU A 9 18.08 -1.25 4.64
N ASN A 10 18.10 -0.87 5.92
CA ASN A 10 19.05 -1.45 6.88
C ASN A 10 18.85 -2.95 7.16
N ASP A 11 17.67 -3.48 6.86
CA ASP A 11 17.37 -4.91 6.94
C ASP A 11 17.64 -5.64 5.62
N ARG A 12 18.24 -4.94 4.64
CA ARG A 12 18.57 -5.44 3.29
C ARG A 12 17.38 -5.64 2.37
N THR A 13 16.17 -5.31 2.80
CA THR A 13 15.04 -5.24 1.88
C THR A 13 15.15 -3.97 1.04
N THR A 14 14.42 -3.90 -0.05
CA THR A 14 14.48 -2.75 -0.95
C THR A 14 13.17 -1.99 -0.96
N LEU A 15 13.26 -0.69 -1.15
CA LEU A 15 12.13 0.21 -1.30
C LEU A 15 12.25 0.92 -2.65
N PRO A 16 11.25 0.81 -3.54
CA PRO A 16 11.30 1.57 -4.79
C PRO A 16 11.44 3.07 -4.55
N ALA A 17 12.24 3.73 -5.38
CA ALA A 17 12.50 5.16 -5.25
C ALA A 17 11.30 6.01 -5.67
N VAL A 18 10.38 5.45 -6.45
CA VAL A 18 9.17 6.13 -6.94
C VAL A 18 7.97 5.25 -6.64
N GLY A 19 6.90 5.85 -6.19
CA GLY A 19 5.67 5.15 -5.88
C GLY A 19 4.44 5.98 -6.18
N LEU A 20 3.28 5.36 -6.07
CA LEU A 20 1.99 6.03 -6.20
C LEU A 20 1.38 6.22 -4.82
N GLY A 21 1.04 7.46 -4.49
CA GLY A 21 0.22 7.78 -3.32
C GLY A 21 -1.25 7.87 -3.71
N THR A 22 -2.15 7.41 -2.84
CA THR A 22 -3.58 7.34 -3.14
C THR A 22 -4.40 8.49 -2.57
N TYR A 23 -3.81 9.38 -1.79
CA TYR A 23 -4.54 10.54 -1.25
C TYR A 23 -4.72 11.61 -2.34
N PRO A 24 -5.89 12.21 -2.49
CA PRO A 24 -7.17 12.04 -1.78
C PRO A 24 -8.23 11.29 -2.60
N MET A 25 -7.88 10.21 -3.26
CA MET A 25 -8.80 9.46 -4.13
C MET A 25 -9.89 8.74 -3.33
N ASP A 26 -11.06 8.54 -3.96
CA ASP A 26 -12.05 7.61 -3.44
C ASP A 26 -11.69 6.17 -3.87
N ASP A 27 -12.47 5.18 -3.42
CA ASP A 27 -12.18 3.78 -3.73
C ASP A 27 -12.14 3.48 -5.23
N ALA A 28 -13.07 4.02 -6.00
CA ALA A 28 -13.11 3.79 -7.45
C ALA A 28 -11.90 4.40 -8.16
N GLU A 29 -11.53 5.62 -7.77
CA GLU A 29 -10.36 6.29 -8.32
C GLU A 29 -9.07 5.56 -7.93
N ALA A 30 -8.96 5.14 -6.67
CA ALA A 30 -7.80 4.41 -6.17
C ALA A 30 -7.63 3.07 -6.89
N GLU A 31 -8.71 2.33 -7.08
CA GLU A 31 -8.66 1.06 -7.81
C GLU A 31 -8.08 1.24 -9.21
N LYS A 32 -8.59 2.22 -9.95
CA LYS A 32 -8.15 2.49 -11.31
C LYS A 32 -6.71 2.99 -11.36
N ALA A 33 -6.35 3.92 -10.49
CA ALA A 33 -5.03 4.51 -10.48
C ALA A 33 -3.97 3.49 -10.07
N VAL A 34 -4.24 2.69 -9.05
CA VAL A 34 -3.32 1.66 -8.56
C VAL A 34 -3.10 0.59 -9.62
N ALA A 35 -4.17 0.07 -10.22
CA ALA A 35 -4.06 -0.92 -11.28
C ALA A 35 -3.23 -0.37 -12.45
N GLY A 36 -3.54 0.84 -12.90
CA GLY A 36 -2.83 1.47 -14.01
C GLY A 36 -1.36 1.72 -13.72
N ALA A 37 -1.04 2.18 -12.51
CA ALA A 37 0.35 2.41 -12.10
C ALA A 37 1.15 1.10 -12.09
N LEU A 38 0.59 0.04 -11.49
CA LEU A 38 1.26 -1.25 -11.45
C LEU A 38 1.46 -1.84 -12.83
N GLU A 39 0.48 -1.69 -13.71
CA GLU A 39 0.59 -2.14 -15.10
C GLU A 39 1.70 -1.39 -15.84
N GLN A 40 1.99 -0.15 -15.46
CA GLN A 40 3.04 0.66 -16.07
C GLN A 40 4.41 0.48 -15.41
N GLY A 41 4.52 -0.36 -14.39
CA GLY A 41 5.80 -0.68 -13.77
C GLY A 41 6.05 -0.07 -12.40
N TYR A 42 5.12 0.71 -11.85
CA TYR A 42 5.22 1.14 -10.46
C TYR A 42 5.20 -0.08 -9.55
N ARG A 43 5.96 -0.04 -8.46
CA ARG A 43 6.07 -1.18 -7.53
C ARG A 43 5.91 -0.77 -6.07
N LEU A 44 5.63 0.51 -5.80
CA LEU A 44 5.35 1.02 -4.46
C LEU A 44 4.00 1.72 -4.48
N ILE A 45 3.09 1.25 -3.61
CA ILE A 45 1.77 1.85 -3.43
C ILE A 45 1.66 2.31 -1.98
N ASP A 46 1.41 3.60 -1.78
CA ASP A 46 1.30 4.20 -0.46
C ASP A 46 -0.12 4.65 -0.18
N THR A 47 -0.69 4.15 0.91
CA THR A 47 -2.03 4.52 1.35
C THR A 47 -2.06 4.74 2.87
N ALA A 48 -3.22 4.90 3.44
CA ALA A 48 -3.42 5.08 4.88
C ALA A 48 -4.88 4.80 5.25
N THR A 49 -5.09 4.41 6.49
CA THR A 49 -6.44 4.26 7.04
C THR A 49 -7.26 5.54 6.85
N ASN A 50 -6.65 6.69 7.14
CA ASN A 50 -7.35 7.98 7.07
C ASN A 50 -7.69 8.44 5.67
N TYR A 51 -7.11 7.83 4.64
CA TYR A 51 -7.45 8.17 3.25
C TYR A 51 -8.80 7.57 2.83
N ARG A 52 -9.32 6.59 3.56
CA ARG A 52 -10.60 5.93 3.31
C ARG A 52 -10.69 5.28 1.94
N ASN A 53 -9.57 4.79 1.44
CA ASN A 53 -9.50 4.15 0.12
C ASN A 53 -8.66 2.87 0.12
N GLU A 54 -8.43 2.27 1.29
CA GLU A 54 -7.67 1.01 1.36
C GLU A 54 -8.38 -0.12 0.62
N THR A 55 -9.69 -0.16 0.64
CA THR A 55 -10.47 -1.17 -0.11
C THR A 55 -10.24 -1.01 -1.62
N GLY A 56 -10.34 0.20 -2.13
CA GLY A 56 -10.07 0.49 -3.55
C GLY A 56 -8.62 0.20 -3.92
N THR A 57 -7.69 0.57 -3.04
CA THR A 57 -6.26 0.29 -3.23
C THR A 57 -6.04 -1.23 -3.36
N GLY A 58 -6.60 -2.02 -2.47
CA GLY A 58 -6.50 -3.49 -2.52
C GLY A 58 -7.09 -4.08 -3.79
N ARG A 59 -8.23 -3.56 -4.23
CA ARG A 59 -8.84 -3.98 -5.50
C ARG A 59 -7.94 -3.66 -6.69
N GLY A 60 -7.31 -2.51 -6.69
CA GLY A 60 -6.37 -2.14 -7.75
C GLY A 60 -5.16 -3.06 -7.81
N ILE A 61 -4.62 -3.44 -6.66
CA ILE A 61 -3.52 -4.41 -6.58
C ILE A 61 -3.95 -5.74 -7.19
N ALA A 62 -5.09 -6.27 -6.77
CA ALA A 62 -5.62 -7.54 -7.29
C ALA A 62 -5.87 -7.47 -8.81
N ARG A 63 -6.46 -6.38 -9.27
CA ARG A 63 -6.80 -6.17 -10.68
C ARG A 63 -5.57 -6.07 -11.58
N SER A 64 -4.45 -5.56 -11.06
CA SER A 64 -3.24 -5.35 -11.87
C SER A 64 -2.64 -6.63 -12.41
N GLY A 65 -2.86 -7.77 -11.74
CA GLY A 65 -2.23 -9.02 -12.10
C GLY A 65 -0.74 -9.10 -11.77
N VAL A 66 -0.15 -8.06 -11.17
CA VAL A 66 1.25 -8.09 -10.75
C VAL A 66 1.38 -8.96 -9.50
N PRO A 67 2.35 -9.90 -9.46
CA PRO A 67 2.52 -10.73 -8.27
C PRO A 67 2.73 -9.92 -7.00
N ARG A 68 2.10 -10.33 -5.90
CA ARG A 68 2.14 -9.59 -4.64
C ARG A 68 3.55 -9.36 -4.12
N ASP A 69 4.44 -10.33 -4.30
CA ASP A 69 5.82 -10.25 -3.83
C ASP A 69 6.68 -9.24 -4.61
N GLU A 70 6.17 -8.74 -5.72
CA GLU A 70 6.83 -7.68 -6.49
C GLU A 70 6.37 -6.29 -6.12
N ILE A 71 5.39 -6.17 -5.21
CA ILE A 71 4.79 -4.89 -4.84
C ILE A 71 5.10 -4.58 -3.38
N VAL A 72 5.54 -3.35 -3.12
CA VAL A 72 5.69 -2.83 -1.76
C VAL A 72 4.43 -2.02 -1.45
N VAL A 73 3.71 -2.41 -0.41
CA VAL A 73 2.50 -1.72 0.03
C VAL A 73 2.76 -1.10 1.40
N THR A 74 2.49 0.19 1.51
CA THR A 74 2.59 0.91 2.77
C THR A 74 1.23 1.42 3.18
N THR A 75 0.93 1.37 4.47
CA THR A 75 -0.22 2.05 5.05
C THR A 75 0.17 2.63 6.40
N LYS A 76 -0.77 3.28 7.09
CA LYS A 76 -0.41 4.11 8.25
C LYS A 76 -1.41 3.94 9.38
N LEU A 77 -0.87 3.92 10.59
CA LEU A 77 -1.66 3.92 11.82
C LEU A 77 -2.22 5.31 12.10
N PRO A 78 -3.54 5.48 12.24
CA PRO A 78 -4.09 6.78 12.62
C PRO A 78 -3.68 7.17 14.04
N GLY A 79 -3.49 8.46 14.28
CA GLY A 79 -3.10 8.97 15.60
C GLY A 79 -4.07 8.59 16.71
N ARG A 80 -5.36 8.48 16.41
CA ARG A 80 -6.40 8.09 17.38
C ARG A 80 -6.29 6.64 17.86
N HIS A 81 -5.46 5.82 17.20
CA HIS A 81 -5.31 4.39 17.51
C HIS A 81 -3.93 4.04 18.06
N HIS A 82 -3.17 5.03 18.54
CA HIS A 82 -1.89 4.76 19.19
C HIS A 82 -2.14 4.04 20.53
N GLY A 83 -1.44 2.94 20.76
CA GLY A 83 -1.60 2.07 21.91
C GLY A 83 -1.49 0.62 21.45
N TYR A 84 -1.09 -0.28 22.35
CA TYR A 84 -0.79 -1.66 21.95
C TYR A 84 -1.99 -2.35 21.29
N GLU A 85 -3.09 -2.49 22.03
CA GLU A 85 -4.27 -3.20 21.53
C GLU A 85 -4.91 -2.48 20.34
N SER A 86 -4.99 -1.15 20.43
CA SER A 86 -5.58 -0.33 19.37
C SER A 86 -4.78 -0.42 18.07
N THR A 87 -3.47 -0.45 18.16
CA THR A 87 -2.59 -0.61 16.99
C THR A 87 -2.80 -1.96 16.31
N LEU A 88 -2.86 -3.04 17.09
CA LEU A 88 -3.09 -4.38 16.54
C LEU A 88 -4.45 -4.46 15.83
N ALA A 89 -5.51 -3.92 16.45
CA ALA A 89 -6.84 -3.92 15.86
C ALA A 89 -6.89 -3.08 14.58
N SER A 90 -6.29 -1.90 14.59
CA SER A 90 -6.26 -1.01 13.43
C SER A 90 -5.49 -1.63 12.26
N PHE A 91 -4.39 -2.29 12.54
CA PHE A 91 -3.61 -2.99 11.52
C PHE A 91 -4.43 -4.10 10.86
N GLU A 92 -5.11 -4.93 11.66
CA GLU A 92 -5.94 -6.01 11.12
C GLU A 92 -7.08 -5.48 10.26
N GLU A 93 -7.70 -4.37 10.63
CA GLU A 93 -8.73 -3.74 9.81
C GLU A 93 -8.18 -3.24 8.48
N SER A 94 -7.01 -2.61 8.49
CA SER A 94 -6.34 -2.15 7.26
C SER A 94 -6.00 -3.33 6.36
N ARG A 95 -5.41 -4.38 6.93
CA ARG A 95 -5.03 -5.57 6.18
C ARG A 95 -6.26 -6.20 5.52
N ALA A 96 -7.37 -6.29 6.24
CA ALA A 96 -8.62 -6.85 5.72
C ALA A 96 -9.19 -6.00 4.59
N ARG A 97 -9.19 -4.66 4.73
CA ARG A 97 -9.67 -3.77 3.67
C ARG A 97 -8.81 -3.88 2.41
N LEU A 98 -7.49 -3.97 2.58
CA LEU A 98 -6.56 -4.16 1.47
C LEU A 98 -6.68 -5.55 0.85
N GLY A 99 -7.22 -6.52 1.58
CA GLY A 99 -7.33 -7.91 1.09
C GLY A 99 -5.98 -8.60 0.98
N LEU A 100 -5.02 -8.23 1.83
CA LEU A 100 -3.65 -8.73 1.78
C LEU A 100 -3.33 -9.57 3.02
N ASP A 101 -2.40 -10.52 2.88
CA ASP A 101 -1.90 -11.30 4.01
C ASP A 101 -0.93 -10.49 4.88
N HIS A 102 -0.28 -9.49 4.29
CA HIS A 102 0.68 -8.63 4.98
C HIS A 102 0.77 -7.28 4.29
N VAL A 103 1.30 -6.29 4.99
CA VAL A 103 1.79 -5.04 4.40
C VAL A 103 3.31 -5.00 4.59
N ASP A 104 3.99 -4.28 3.71
CA ASP A 104 5.46 -4.26 3.71
C ASP A 104 6.02 -3.21 4.66
N LEU A 105 5.28 -2.12 4.86
CA LEU A 105 5.70 -1.04 5.74
C LEU A 105 4.47 -0.42 6.39
N TYR A 106 4.52 -0.30 7.71
CA TYR A 106 3.43 0.28 8.50
C TYR A 106 3.97 1.49 9.24
N LEU A 107 3.47 2.67 8.90
CA LEU A 107 3.99 3.93 9.41
C LEU A 107 3.10 4.50 10.51
N ILE A 108 3.68 5.31 11.38
CA ILE A 108 2.98 6.01 12.44
C ILE A 108 2.77 7.47 12.05
#